data_a0c4d96d814acbe8371f6e9d1f7003cb
#
_entry.id   a0c4d96d814acbe8371f6e9d1f7003cb
#
_cell.length_a   1.000
_cell.length_b   1.000
_cell.length_c   1.000
_cell.angle_alpha   90.00
_cell.angle_beta   90.00
_cell.angle_gamma   90.00
#
_symmetry.space_group_name_H-M   'P 1'
#
loop_
_entity.id
_entity.type
_entity.pdbx_description
1 polymer ?
#
loop_
_entity_poly.entity_id
_entity_poly.type
_entity_poly.pdbx_seq_one_letter_code
_entity_poly.pdbx_strand_id
1 'polypeptide(L)'
;MEKLGVCCIIEEESTEDNTEVMEVSDFMSNYKPPFTITNEILSYVSSISEKIGRITATNHLQAKPHLRKNNRIKSIHSSLKIEANSLSVSQVRDVINGKMVLGEQKEIQEVKNAYAAYEKISEINPYSISDLKSFHGILTKYVVAESGEFRIGEEGVFSGEQCIFMAPPARLVPQLMEELFEWMKEAHGIVHPLILSSVFHYEFVFIHPFSDGNGRMARLWHTAILSKWKSVFEYIPIESQIEKFQEEYYEAIAKCHVKGESTIFIEFMLRQIDQILDEISVQIVGGEAQISEYIKRLLEVMEYDVPYTSQILMEKLGLKSKEGFRRNYLCPAEKLNLIQKTIPDKPNSRNQRYIKT
;
A
#
# COMPACT_ATOMS: atom_id res chain seq x y z
N MET A 1 7.02 -22.55 28.00
CA MET A 1 5.95 -23.46 27.54
C MET A 1 4.74 -23.11 28.35
N GLU A 2 3.69 -22.72 27.73
CA GLU A 2 2.38 -22.22 28.15
C GLU A 2 2.15 -20.76 27.80
N LYS A 3 1.49 -20.61 26.70
CA LYS A 3 0.31 -19.78 26.39
C LYS A 3 0.22 -19.53 24.90
N LEU A 4 -0.08 -20.57 24.15
CA LEU A 4 -0.88 -20.45 22.97
C LEU A 4 -2.32 -20.47 23.48
N GLY A 5 -2.95 -19.33 23.59
CA GLY A 5 -4.36 -19.20 23.87
C GLY A 5 -5.19 -19.54 22.64
N VAL A 6 -5.26 -20.81 22.32
CA VAL A 6 -6.19 -21.33 21.32
C VAL A 6 -6.75 -22.65 21.83
N CYS A 7 -8.07 -22.61 22.04
CA CYS A 7 -8.99 -23.73 21.96
C CYS A 7 -8.80 -24.87 22.98
N CYS A 8 -9.62 -24.81 24.02
CA CYS A 8 -10.01 -26.02 24.72
C CYS A 8 -10.70 -26.99 23.77
N ILE A 9 -10.07 -28.12 23.52
CA ILE A 9 -10.74 -29.31 23.01
C ILE A 9 -11.61 -29.82 24.17
N ILE A 10 -12.92 -29.76 24.00
CA ILE A 10 -13.85 -30.46 24.89
C ILE A 10 -14.02 -31.87 24.31
N GLU A 11 -13.44 -32.86 24.98
CA GLU A 11 -13.81 -34.25 24.77
C GLU A 11 -15.25 -34.44 25.29
N GLU A 12 -16.10 -35.01 24.42
CA GLU A 12 -17.47 -35.40 24.80
C GLU A 12 -17.42 -36.58 25.76
N GLU A 13 -17.72 -36.33 27.01
CA GLU A 13 -18.33 -37.35 27.89
C GLU A 13 -19.83 -37.10 28.00
N SER A 14 -20.58 -38.02 27.48
CA SER A 14 -22.05 -38.09 27.55
C SER A 14 -22.55 -38.28 28.96
N THR A 15 -23.25 -37.32 29.52
CA THR A 15 -24.28 -37.55 30.55
C THR A 15 -25.49 -36.66 30.27
N GLU A 16 -26.65 -37.32 30.30
CA GLU A 16 -27.97 -36.77 30.00
C GLU A 16 -28.42 -35.68 30.99
N ASP A 17 -29.24 -34.77 30.44
CA ASP A 17 -30.28 -33.97 31.09
C ASP A 17 -29.85 -32.64 31.76
N ASN A 18 -29.97 -31.57 30.99
CA ASN A 18 -30.75 -30.35 31.28
C ASN A 18 -30.55 -29.34 30.15
N THR A 19 -31.53 -29.26 29.27
CA THR A 19 -31.59 -28.22 28.23
C THR A 19 -31.94 -26.88 28.86
N GLU A 20 -30.96 -26.15 29.35
CA GLU A 20 -31.01 -24.70 29.33
C GLU A 20 -30.55 -24.28 27.95
N VAL A 21 -31.47 -23.76 27.16
CA VAL A 21 -31.16 -23.06 25.89
C VAL A 21 -30.44 -21.79 26.28
N MET A 22 -29.12 -21.86 26.41
CA MET A 22 -28.29 -20.66 26.46
C MET A 22 -28.46 -19.95 25.12
N GLU A 23 -29.02 -18.77 25.14
CA GLU A 23 -29.10 -17.90 23.98
C GLU A 23 -27.66 -17.69 23.43
N VAL A 24 -27.50 -17.89 22.14
CA VAL A 24 -26.22 -17.77 21.38
C VAL A 24 -25.63 -16.34 21.44
N SER A 25 -26.31 -15.41 22.15
CA SER A 25 -25.93 -14.01 22.26
C SER A 25 -24.79 -13.70 23.25
N ASP A 26 -24.39 -14.66 24.11
CA ASP A 26 -23.40 -14.38 25.17
C ASP A 26 -21.98 -14.85 24.92
N PHE A 27 -21.68 -15.42 23.76
CA PHE A 27 -20.30 -15.62 23.27
C PHE A 27 -19.82 -14.46 22.42
N MET A 28 -19.87 -13.24 22.94
CA MET A 28 -19.06 -12.16 22.38
C MET A 28 -17.60 -12.50 22.67
N SER A 29 -16.87 -12.93 21.66
CA SER A 29 -15.44 -13.18 21.72
C SER A 29 -14.75 -11.90 22.17
N ASN A 30 -14.09 -11.96 23.31
CA ASN A 30 -13.35 -10.83 23.89
C ASN A 30 -11.92 -10.79 23.30
N TYR A 31 -11.78 -11.21 22.02
CA TYR A 31 -10.49 -11.24 21.36
C TYR A 31 -9.91 -9.84 21.17
N LYS A 32 -8.71 -9.66 21.67
CA LYS A 32 -7.93 -8.43 21.49
C LYS A 32 -6.56 -8.82 20.94
N PRO A 33 -6.23 -8.39 19.71
CA PRO A 33 -4.88 -8.61 19.18
C PRO A 33 -3.82 -8.16 20.16
N PRO A 34 -2.85 -9.02 20.53
CA PRO A 34 -1.84 -8.66 21.50
C PRO A 34 -0.77 -7.74 20.89
N PHE A 35 -0.55 -6.60 21.52
CA PHE A 35 0.55 -5.68 21.24
C PHE A 35 0.87 -4.82 22.46
N THR A 36 2.08 -4.25 22.48
CA THR A 36 2.55 -3.35 23.53
C THR A 36 2.91 -1.99 22.91
N ILE A 37 2.50 -0.91 23.57
CA ILE A 37 2.92 0.46 23.18
C ILE A 37 4.33 0.69 23.74
N THR A 38 5.33 0.72 22.87
CA THR A 38 6.72 1.03 23.22
C THR A 38 7.01 2.52 23.08
N ASN A 39 8.12 2.98 23.66
CA ASN A 39 8.62 4.34 23.47
C ASN A 39 8.93 4.62 21.99
N GLU A 40 9.36 3.61 21.24
CA GLU A 40 9.65 3.72 19.81
C GLU A 40 8.34 3.97 19.03
N ILE A 41 7.28 3.22 19.31
CA ILE A 41 5.95 3.44 18.74
C ILE A 41 5.46 4.86 19.02
N LEU A 42 5.55 5.34 20.26
CA LEU A 42 5.14 6.70 20.63
C LEU A 42 5.94 7.77 19.87
N SER A 43 7.25 7.56 19.74
CA SER A 43 8.13 8.46 19.00
C SER A 43 7.72 8.56 17.52
N TYR A 44 7.49 7.42 16.85
CA TYR A 44 7.03 7.42 15.45
C TYR A 44 5.64 8.02 15.29
N VAL A 45 4.68 7.70 16.17
CA VAL A 45 3.33 8.28 16.11
C VAL A 45 3.40 9.81 16.19
N SER A 46 4.24 10.36 17.07
CA SER A 46 4.45 11.80 17.20
C SER A 46 5.07 12.39 15.93
N SER A 47 6.18 11.80 15.44
CA SER A 47 6.90 12.25 14.24
C SER A 47 6.01 12.22 12.99
N ILE A 48 5.31 11.11 12.75
CA ILE A 48 4.41 10.93 11.62
C ILE A 48 3.27 11.97 11.68
N SER A 49 2.66 12.16 12.86
CA SER A 49 1.55 13.11 13.03
C SER A 49 1.98 14.53 12.72
N GLU A 50 3.19 14.95 13.14
CA GLU A 50 3.76 16.24 12.82
C GLU A 50 4.01 16.40 11.31
N LYS A 51 4.65 15.40 10.67
CA LYS A 51 4.94 15.41 9.23
C LYS A 51 3.66 15.49 8.39
N ILE A 52 2.65 14.68 8.74
CA ILE A 52 1.33 14.73 8.09
C ILE A 52 0.66 16.08 8.28
N GLY A 53 0.75 16.67 9.47
CA GLY A 53 0.24 18.01 9.73
C GLY A 53 0.86 19.04 8.82
N ARG A 54 2.19 19.03 8.64
CA ARG A 54 2.92 19.93 7.73
C ARG A 54 2.51 19.73 6.27
N ILE A 55 2.46 18.47 5.79
CA ILE A 55 2.08 18.12 4.40
C ILE A 55 0.65 18.58 4.11
N THR A 56 -0.27 18.40 5.06
CA THR A 56 -1.67 18.79 4.90
C THR A 56 -1.84 20.31 4.92
N ALA A 57 -1.14 21.02 5.82
CA ALA A 57 -1.23 22.48 5.94
C ALA A 57 -0.77 23.19 4.65
N THR A 58 0.18 22.62 3.92
CA THR A 58 0.70 23.20 2.68
C THR A 58 -0.17 22.89 1.45
N ASN A 59 -1.16 22.00 1.55
CA ASN A 59 -2.04 21.56 0.44
C ASN A 59 -1.30 21.05 -0.82
N HIS A 60 0.01 20.85 -0.76
CA HIS A 60 0.84 20.58 -1.94
C HIS A 60 0.50 19.26 -2.64
N LEU A 61 0.20 18.20 -1.89
CA LEU A 61 -0.16 16.92 -2.48
C LEU A 61 -1.55 16.97 -3.15
N GLN A 62 -2.50 17.66 -2.53
CA GLN A 62 -3.86 17.80 -3.08
C GLN A 62 -3.89 18.71 -4.31
N ALA A 63 -3.03 19.74 -4.34
CA ALA A 63 -2.93 20.67 -5.45
C ALA A 63 -2.16 20.14 -6.68
N LYS A 64 -1.48 18.98 -6.58
CA LYS A 64 -0.64 18.41 -7.65
C LYS A 64 -1.17 17.06 -8.16
N PRO A 65 -2.15 17.01 -9.10
CA PRO A 65 -2.76 15.76 -9.58
C PRO A 65 -1.75 14.75 -10.14
N HIS A 66 -0.69 15.21 -10.79
CA HIS A 66 0.37 14.37 -11.34
C HIS A 66 1.18 13.67 -10.25
N LEU A 67 1.47 14.35 -9.13
CA LEU A 67 2.19 13.73 -8.02
C LEU A 67 1.34 12.62 -7.38
N ARG A 68 0.03 12.85 -7.23
CA ARG A 68 -0.93 11.83 -6.79
C ARG A 68 -0.94 10.63 -7.71
N LYS A 69 -1.04 10.87 -9.04
CA LYS A 69 -1.02 9.79 -10.04
C LYS A 69 0.29 9.00 -10.00
N ASN A 70 1.43 9.68 -9.93
CA ASN A 70 2.73 9.02 -9.85
C ASN A 70 2.91 8.21 -8.58
N ASN A 71 2.50 8.75 -7.43
CA ASN A 71 2.56 8.04 -6.15
C ASN A 71 1.64 6.81 -6.17
N ARG A 72 0.43 6.93 -6.73
CA ARG A 72 -0.47 5.79 -6.91
C ARG A 72 0.13 4.70 -7.81
N ILE A 73 0.77 5.10 -8.91
CA ILE A 73 1.52 4.15 -9.77
C ILE A 73 2.63 3.46 -8.98
N LYS A 74 3.36 4.19 -8.13
CA LYS A 74 4.38 3.59 -7.25
C LYS A 74 3.77 2.58 -6.28
N SER A 75 2.68 2.94 -5.58
CA SER A 75 1.98 2.02 -4.69
C SER A 75 1.57 0.74 -5.39
N ILE A 76 0.92 0.85 -6.56
CA ILE A 76 0.47 -0.30 -7.35
C ILE A 76 1.65 -1.16 -7.79
N HIS A 77 2.67 -0.55 -8.41
CA HIS A 77 3.87 -1.27 -8.85
C HIS A 77 4.52 -2.02 -7.69
N SER A 78 4.80 -1.32 -6.58
CA SER A 78 5.51 -1.91 -5.44
C SER A 78 4.68 -3.01 -4.76
N SER A 79 3.37 -2.81 -4.60
CA SER A 79 2.48 -3.83 -4.04
C SER A 79 2.45 -5.10 -4.89
N LEU A 80 2.47 -4.98 -6.22
CA LEU A 80 2.51 -6.11 -7.13
C LEU A 80 3.89 -6.76 -7.18
N LYS A 81 4.96 -5.96 -7.14
CA LYS A 81 6.34 -6.46 -7.18
C LYS A 81 6.71 -7.28 -5.94
N ILE A 82 6.18 -6.94 -4.76
CA ILE A 82 6.30 -7.76 -3.54
C ILE A 82 5.77 -9.17 -3.80
N GLU A 83 4.72 -9.32 -4.62
CA GLU A 83 4.12 -10.60 -5.03
C GLU A 83 4.72 -11.14 -6.35
N ALA A 84 5.96 -10.77 -6.64
CA ALA A 84 6.74 -11.23 -7.79
C ALA A 84 6.20 -10.85 -9.19
N ASN A 85 5.31 -9.86 -9.33
CA ASN A 85 4.95 -9.32 -10.63
C ASN A 85 6.18 -8.65 -11.28
N SER A 86 6.48 -9.01 -12.52
CA SER A 86 7.74 -8.65 -13.19
C SER A 86 7.69 -7.32 -13.96
N LEU A 87 6.51 -6.71 -14.08
CA LEU A 87 6.33 -5.49 -14.87
C LEU A 87 7.05 -4.29 -14.24
N SER A 88 7.82 -3.57 -15.04
CA SER A 88 8.48 -2.33 -14.61
C SER A 88 7.48 -1.20 -14.35
N VAL A 89 7.88 -0.17 -13.59
CA VAL A 89 7.06 1.02 -13.33
C VAL A 89 6.53 1.66 -14.62
N SER A 90 7.35 1.69 -15.69
CA SER A 90 6.93 2.23 -17.00
C SER A 90 5.86 1.37 -17.66
N GLN A 91 5.97 0.04 -17.58
CA GLN A 91 4.95 -0.88 -18.11
C GLN A 91 3.65 -0.78 -17.30
N VAL A 92 3.72 -0.72 -15.98
CA VAL A 92 2.54 -0.47 -15.11
C VAL A 92 1.85 0.83 -15.49
N ARG A 93 2.62 1.92 -15.70
CA ARG A 93 2.09 3.20 -16.18
C ARG A 93 1.40 3.08 -17.55
N ASP A 94 2.02 2.35 -18.47
CA ASP A 94 1.48 2.17 -19.82
C ASP A 94 0.19 1.32 -19.82
N VAL A 95 0.11 0.28 -18.98
CA VAL A 95 -1.15 -0.48 -18.77
C VAL A 95 -2.25 0.41 -18.22
N ILE A 96 -1.96 1.24 -17.20
CA ILE A 96 -2.91 2.18 -16.59
C ILE A 96 -3.40 3.21 -17.62
N ASN A 97 -2.53 3.64 -18.53
CA ASN A 97 -2.88 4.58 -19.60
C ASN A 97 -3.52 3.89 -20.83
N GLY A 98 -3.87 2.61 -20.75
CA GLY A 98 -4.52 1.86 -21.83
C GLY A 98 -3.64 1.52 -23.02
N LYS A 99 -2.31 1.62 -22.88
CA LYS A 99 -1.37 1.28 -23.95
C LYS A 99 -1.11 -0.23 -23.96
N MET A 100 -0.72 -0.73 -25.12
CA MET A 100 -0.32 -2.12 -25.29
C MET A 100 1.06 -2.35 -24.64
N VAL A 101 1.15 -3.38 -23.78
CA VAL A 101 2.37 -3.75 -23.07
C VAL A 101 2.67 -5.23 -23.33
N LEU A 102 3.95 -5.54 -23.53
CA LEU A 102 4.42 -6.93 -23.61
C LEU A 102 4.68 -7.43 -22.19
N GLY A 103 4.04 -8.53 -21.83
CA GLY A 103 4.11 -9.18 -20.51
C GLY A 103 3.11 -10.32 -20.40
N GLU A 104 3.15 -11.04 -19.29
CA GLU A 104 2.17 -12.09 -19.01
C GLU A 104 0.77 -11.50 -18.83
N GLN A 105 -0.25 -12.15 -19.39
CA GLN A 105 -1.63 -11.67 -19.33
C GLN A 105 -2.13 -11.58 -17.88
N LYS A 106 -1.71 -12.51 -17.01
CA LYS A 106 -2.01 -12.48 -15.58
C LYS A 106 -1.47 -11.21 -14.93
N GLU A 107 -0.19 -10.91 -15.14
CA GLU A 107 0.47 -9.73 -14.57
C GLU A 107 -0.16 -8.41 -15.04
N ILE A 108 -0.49 -8.32 -16.34
CA ILE A 108 -1.20 -7.16 -16.90
C ILE A 108 -2.59 -7.01 -16.27
N GLN A 109 -3.30 -8.13 -16.06
CA GLN A 109 -4.61 -8.13 -15.41
C GLN A 109 -4.51 -7.69 -13.95
N GLU A 110 -3.50 -8.14 -13.21
CA GLU A 110 -3.23 -7.72 -11.82
C GLU A 110 -3.02 -6.20 -11.72
N VAL A 111 -2.29 -5.59 -12.67
CA VAL A 111 -2.15 -4.12 -12.72
C VAL A 111 -3.49 -3.42 -12.89
N LYS A 112 -4.33 -3.90 -13.82
CA LYS A 112 -5.67 -3.33 -14.05
C LYS A 112 -6.55 -3.44 -12.81
N ASN A 113 -6.51 -4.58 -12.15
CA ASN A 113 -7.26 -4.85 -10.93
C ASN A 113 -6.80 -3.97 -9.79
N ALA A 114 -5.48 -3.89 -9.55
CA ALA A 114 -4.91 -3.03 -8.52
C ALA A 114 -5.26 -1.55 -8.78
N TYR A 115 -5.16 -1.09 -10.03
CA TYR A 115 -5.55 0.26 -10.38
C TYR A 115 -7.04 0.52 -10.07
N ALA A 116 -7.93 -0.39 -10.45
CA ALA A 116 -9.36 -0.27 -10.17
C ALA A 116 -9.68 -0.23 -8.66
N ALA A 117 -8.94 -1.01 -7.84
CA ALA A 117 -9.10 -1.02 -6.39
C ALA A 117 -8.58 0.28 -5.74
N TYR A 118 -7.38 0.73 -6.12
CA TYR A 118 -6.78 1.97 -5.58
C TYR A 118 -7.55 3.24 -6.00
N GLU A 119 -8.19 3.26 -7.18
CA GLU A 119 -9.06 4.38 -7.58
C GLU A 119 -10.28 4.53 -6.66
N LYS A 120 -10.74 3.44 -6.08
CA LYS A 120 -11.91 3.39 -5.21
C LYS A 120 -11.58 3.34 -3.72
N ILE A 121 -10.33 3.54 -3.33
CA ILE A 121 -9.88 3.38 -1.94
C ILE A 121 -10.67 4.28 -0.96
N SER A 122 -11.06 5.48 -1.40
CA SER A 122 -11.87 6.40 -0.59
C SER A 122 -13.30 5.91 -0.35
N GLU A 123 -13.81 4.98 -1.17
CA GLU A 123 -15.15 4.38 -1.02
C GLU A 123 -15.17 3.28 0.04
N ILE A 124 -14.01 2.69 0.39
CA ILE A 124 -13.90 1.60 1.37
C ILE A 124 -14.45 2.02 2.73
N ASN A 125 -15.35 1.22 3.30
CA ASN A 125 -15.58 1.20 4.74
C ASN A 125 -14.62 0.17 5.39
N PRO A 126 -13.52 0.59 6.04
CA PRO A 126 -12.52 -0.34 6.54
C PRO A 126 -13.00 -1.22 7.71
N TYR A 127 -14.20 -0.98 8.21
CA TYR A 127 -14.84 -1.76 9.28
C TYR A 127 -15.91 -2.72 8.75
N SER A 128 -15.95 -2.99 7.44
CA SER A 128 -16.91 -3.83 6.75
C SER A 128 -16.26 -5.04 6.09
N ILE A 129 -16.61 -6.26 6.54
CA ILE A 129 -16.17 -7.52 5.91
C ILE A 129 -16.75 -7.63 4.49
N SER A 130 -17.95 -7.11 4.24
CA SER A 130 -18.55 -7.08 2.91
C SER A 130 -17.72 -6.25 1.94
N ASP A 131 -17.22 -5.09 2.38
CA ASP A 131 -16.31 -4.27 1.59
C ASP A 131 -14.98 -4.99 1.36
N LEU A 132 -14.41 -5.65 2.39
CA LEU A 132 -13.21 -6.44 2.26
C LEU A 132 -13.34 -7.49 1.15
N LYS A 133 -14.40 -8.29 1.18
CA LYS A 133 -14.69 -9.29 0.14
C LYS A 133 -14.89 -8.67 -1.24
N SER A 134 -15.62 -7.56 -1.32
CA SER A 134 -15.85 -6.84 -2.58
C SER A 134 -14.54 -6.32 -3.19
N PHE A 135 -13.66 -5.74 -2.39
CA PHE A 135 -12.37 -5.23 -2.85
C PHE A 135 -11.38 -6.35 -3.17
N HIS A 136 -11.40 -7.46 -2.44
CA HIS A 136 -10.69 -8.67 -2.85
C HIS A 136 -11.18 -9.15 -4.22
N GLY A 137 -12.51 -9.16 -4.43
CA GLY A 137 -13.11 -9.47 -5.72
C GLY A 137 -12.62 -8.57 -6.86
N ILE A 138 -12.39 -7.27 -6.60
CA ILE A 138 -11.80 -6.35 -7.58
C ILE A 138 -10.33 -6.69 -7.83
N LEU A 139 -9.53 -6.88 -6.77
CA LEU A 139 -8.09 -7.12 -6.86
C LEU A 139 -7.74 -8.44 -7.56
N THR A 140 -8.58 -9.45 -7.43
CA THR A 140 -8.30 -10.80 -7.94
C THR A 140 -9.14 -11.19 -9.14
N LYS A 141 -9.92 -10.25 -9.69
CA LYS A 141 -10.82 -10.46 -10.82
C LYS A 141 -10.08 -11.07 -12.03
N TYR A 142 -10.58 -12.20 -12.54
CA TYR A 142 -9.99 -12.97 -13.66
C TYR A 142 -8.61 -13.56 -13.38
N VAL A 143 -8.13 -13.53 -12.14
CA VAL A 143 -6.84 -14.08 -11.73
C VAL A 143 -7.03 -15.26 -10.78
N VAL A 144 -8.03 -15.18 -9.90
CA VAL A 144 -8.34 -16.19 -8.89
C VAL A 144 -9.79 -16.66 -9.07
N ALA A 145 -10.04 -17.94 -8.90
CA ALA A 145 -11.38 -18.53 -9.05
C ALA A 145 -12.33 -18.10 -7.91
N GLU A 146 -11.85 -18.14 -6.67
CA GLU A 146 -12.60 -17.78 -5.44
C GLU A 146 -12.52 -16.28 -5.14
N SER A 147 -12.57 -15.46 -6.20
CA SER A 147 -12.46 -14.00 -6.09
C SER A 147 -13.59 -13.42 -5.22
N GLY A 148 -13.22 -12.78 -4.10
CA GLY A 148 -14.18 -12.20 -3.15
C GLY A 148 -14.71 -13.15 -2.07
N GLU A 149 -14.25 -14.40 -2.03
CA GLU A 149 -14.69 -15.37 -1.03
C GLU A 149 -13.52 -15.84 -0.14
N PHE A 150 -13.83 -16.11 1.13
CA PHE A 150 -12.86 -16.70 2.04
C PHE A 150 -12.50 -18.11 1.59
N ARG A 151 -11.24 -18.49 1.79
CA ARG A 151 -10.74 -19.83 1.45
C ARG A 151 -11.48 -20.92 2.20
N ILE A 152 -11.61 -22.05 1.54
CA ILE A 152 -12.10 -23.31 2.10
C ILE A 152 -10.97 -24.34 2.25
N GLY A 153 -9.84 -24.11 1.58
CA GLY A 153 -8.64 -24.93 1.66
C GLY A 153 -7.70 -24.50 2.78
N GLU A 154 -6.85 -25.42 3.23
CA GLU A 154 -5.77 -25.12 4.16
C GLU A 154 -4.64 -24.40 3.41
N GLU A 155 -4.04 -23.39 4.04
CA GLU A 155 -2.99 -22.56 3.43
C GLU A 155 -1.77 -22.52 4.35
N GLY A 156 -0.59 -22.44 3.74
CA GLY A 156 0.67 -22.32 4.44
C GLY A 156 1.73 -21.58 3.61
N VAL A 157 2.69 -21.00 4.26
CA VAL A 157 3.86 -20.38 3.63
C VAL A 157 5.01 -21.37 3.69
N PHE A 158 5.56 -21.71 2.52
CA PHE A 158 6.64 -22.67 2.39
C PHE A 158 7.90 -22.02 1.83
N SER A 159 9.07 -22.49 2.29
CA SER A 159 10.37 -22.24 1.67
C SER A 159 10.94 -23.57 1.21
N GLY A 160 10.84 -23.82 -0.10
CA GLY A 160 11.05 -25.15 -0.64
C GLY A 160 10.04 -26.14 -0.07
N GLU A 161 10.51 -27.24 0.54
CA GLU A 161 9.66 -28.26 1.18
C GLU A 161 9.34 -27.96 2.66
N GLN A 162 9.98 -26.94 3.25
CA GLN A 162 9.79 -26.59 4.66
C GLN A 162 8.60 -25.65 4.82
N CYS A 163 7.60 -26.07 5.60
CA CYS A 163 6.54 -25.16 6.06
C CYS A 163 7.11 -24.18 7.08
N ILE A 164 7.10 -22.89 6.73
CA ILE A 164 7.56 -21.79 7.62
C ILE A 164 6.42 -21.33 8.52
N PHE A 165 5.22 -21.28 7.97
CA PHE A 165 4.01 -20.85 8.67
C PHE A 165 2.80 -21.60 8.12
N MET A 166 1.97 -22.12 9.02
CA MET A 166 0.67 -22.68 8.70
C MET A 166 -0.41 -21.70 9.18
N ALA A 167 -1.22 -21.24 8.24
CA ALA A 167 -2.35 -20.37 8.56
C ALA A 167 -3.40 -21.13 9.42
N PRO A 168 -4.22 -20.42 10.19
CA PRO A 168 -5.32 -21.04 10.93
C PRO A 168 -6.21 -21.92 10.04
N PRO A 169 -6.81 -23.00 10.57
CA PRO A 169 -7.71 -23.86 9.80
C PRO A 169 -8.79 -23.07 9.05
N ALA A 170 -9.05 -23.44 7.79
CA ALA A 170 -10.00 -22.70 6.93
C ALA A 170 -11.39 -22.53 7.57
N ARG A 171 -11.86 -23.54 8.32
CA ARG A 171 -13.16 -23.49 9.04
C ARG A 171 -13.24 -22.37 10.07
N LEU A 172 -12.09 -21.88 10.60
CA LEU A 172 -12.05 -20.82 11.60
C LEU A 172 -11.94 -19.42 10.96
N VAL A 173 -11.62 -19.33 9.70
CA VAL A 173 -11.40 -18.04 9.00
C VAL A 173 -12.60 -17.07 9.15
N PRO A 174 -13.86 -17.49 8.92
CA PRO A 174 -14.98 -16.56 9.07
C PRO A 174 -15.07 -15.97 10.49
N GLN A 175 -14.94 -16.80 11.52
CA GLN A 175 -14.98 -16.38 12.91
C GLN A 175 -13.82 -15.43 13.25
N LEU A 176 -12.58 -15.79 12.89
CA LEU A 176 -11.39 -14.94 13.15
C LEU A 176 -11.50 -13.59 12.47
N MET A 177 -12.07 -13.54 11.27
CA MET A 177 -12.30 -12.29 10.56
C MET A 177 -13.41 -11.45 11.22
N GLU A 178 -14.48 -12.05 11.70
CA GLU A 178 -15.52 -11.36 12.47
C GLU A 178 -14.93 -10.76 13.75
N GLU A 179 -14.19 -11.54 14.53
CA GLU A 179 -13.50 -11.10 15.75
C GLU A 179 -12.53 -9.94 15.49
N LEU A 180 -11.73 -10.02 14.43
CA LEU A 180 -10.81 -8.94 14.04
C LEU A 180 -11.56 -7.65 13.69
N PHE A 181 -12.66 -7.74 12.94
CA PHE A 181 -13.44 -6.57 12.55
C PHE A 181 -14.25 -5.99 13.71
N GLU A 182 -14.72 -6.80 14.65
CA GLU A 182 -15.36 -6.33 15.89
C GLU A 182 -14.35 -5.59 16.75
N TRP A 183 -13.16 -6.17 16.97
CA TRP A 183 -12.08 -5.47 17.66
C TRP A 183 -11.75 -4.13 17.01
N MET A 184 -11.66 -4.08 15.67
CA MET A 184 -11.40 -2.81 14.97
C MET A 184 -12.46 -1.75 15.23
N LYS A 185 -13.74 -2.13 15.30
CA LYS A 185 -14.84 -1.20 15.62
C LYS A 185 -14.73 -0.69 17.06
N GLU A 186 -14.45 -1.58 18.02
CA GLU A 186 -14.25 -1.20 19.42
C GLU A 186 -13.01 -0.32 19.62
N ALA A 187 -11.92 -0.63 18.91
CA ALA A 187 -10.67 0.11 18.97
C ALA A 187 -10.76 1.49 18.27
N HIS A 188 -11.78 1.71 17.44
CA HIS A 188 -11.98 2.98 16.74
C HIS A 188 -12.13 4.15 17.70
N GLY A 189 -11.27 5.16 17.56
CA GLY A 189 -11.24 6.34 18.45
C GLY A 189 -10.50 6.10 19.77
N ILE A 190 -10.08 4.86 20.09
CA ILE A 190 -9.29 4.50 21.27
C ILE A 190 -7.84 4.24 20.88
N VAL A 191 -7.62 3.36 19.89
CA VAL A 191 -6.30 3.05 19.36
C VAL A 191 -5.97 4.01 18.22
N HIS A 192 -4.75 4.57 18.25
CA HIS A 192 -4.32 5.49 17.19
C HIS A 192 -4.35 4.81 15.82
N PRO A 193 -4.87 5.45 14.74
CA PRO A 193 -5.03 4.83 13.42
C PRO A 193 -3.74 4.23 12.83
N LEU A 194 -2.58 4.81 13.10
CA LEU A 194 -1.28 4.27 12.70
C LEU A 194 -1.01 2.90 13.35
N ILE A 195 -1.39 2.72 14.60
CA ILE A 195 -1.23 1.45 15.31
C ILE A 195 -2.31 0.47 14.84
N LEU A 196 -3.57 0.90 14.81
CA LEU A 196 -4.71 0.08 14.40
C LEU A 196 -4.51 -0.51 13.01
N SER A 197 -4.05 0.29 12.04
CA SER A 197 -3.78 -0.19 10.67
C SER A 197 -2.64 -1.22 10.61
N SER A 198 -1.61 -1.06 11.46
CA SER A 198 -0.50 -2.00 11.54
C SER A 198 -0.89 -3.30 12.20
N VAL A 199 -1.68 -3.25 13.28
CA VAL A 199 -2.25 -4.44 13.93
C VAL A 199 -3.15 -5.19 12.96
N PHE A 200 -4.09 -4.51 12.31
CA PHE A 200 -4.95 -5.14 11.30
C PHE A 200 -4.13 -5.82 10.21
N HIS A 201 -3.11 -5.14 9.68
CA HIS A 201 -2.26 -5.69 8.61
C HIS A 201 -1.61 -7.02 9.04
N TYR A 202 -1.04 -7.05 10.25
CA TYR A 202 -0.41 -8.25 10.78
C TYR A 202 -1.42 -9.38 11.02
N GLU A 203 -2.53 -9.11 11.70
CA GLU A 203 -3.57 -10.11 12.00
C GLU A 203 -4.19 -10.67 10.71
N PHE A 204 -4.42 -9.81 9.73
CA PHE A 204 -4.95 -10.22 8.44
C PHE A 204 -4.00 -11.16 7.70
N VAL A 205 -2.70 -10.86 7.71
CA VAL A 205 -1.68 -11.74 7.10
C VAL A 205 -1.57 -13.05 7.89
N PHE A 206 -1.71 -13.02 9.21
CA PHE A 206 -1.73 -14.20 10.06
C PHE A 206 -2.96 -15.10 9.78
N ILE A 207 -4.15 -14.53 9.74
CA ILE A 207 -5.39 -15.27 9.45
C ILE A 207 -5.37 -15.85 8.02
N HIS A 208 -4.78 -15.11 7.09
CA HIS A 208 -4.64 -15.51 5.69
C HIS A 208 -5.97 -15.91 5.05
N PRO A 209 -6.99 -15.01 5.02
CA PRO A 209 -8.37 -15.40 4.81
C PRO A 209 -8.72 -15.82 3.37
N PHE A 210 -7.89 -15.54 2.38
CA PHE A 210 -8.14 -15.83 0.97
C PHE A 210 -7.13 -16.85 0.43
N SER A 211 -7.48 -17.50 -0.68
CA SER A 211 -6.59 -18.45 -1.39
C SER A 211 -5.41 -17.76 -2.12
N ASP A 212 -5.56 -16.49 -2.50
CA ASP A 212 -4.50 -15.63 -3.08
C ASP A 212 -4.84 -14.15 -2.80
N GLY A 213 -3.87 -13.26 -2.90
CA GLY A 213 -4.07 -11.82 -2.77
C GLY A 213 -4.06 -11.28 -1.35
N ASN A 214 -3.78 -12.10 -0.33
CA ASN A 214 -3.76 -11.65 1.07
C ASN A 214 -2.78 -10.50 1.31
N GLY A 215 -1.56 -10.57 0.81
CA GLY A 215 -0.57 -9.51 0.95
C GLY A 215 -1.03 -8.20 0.28
N ARG A 216 -1.55 -8.27 -0.93
CA ARG A 216 -2.10 -7.12 -1.67
C ARG A 216 -3.27 -6.48 -0.93
N MET A 217 -4.17 -7.31 -0.38
CA MET A 217 -5.30 -6.84 0.45
C MET A 217 -4.84 -6.20 1.75
N ALA A 218 -3.90 -6.81 2.46
CA ALA A 218 -3.36 -6.25 3.71
C ALA A 218 -2.81 -4.83 3.50
N ARG A 219 -2.01 -4.62 2.44
CA ARG A 219 -1.45 -3.30 2.09
C ARG A 219 -2.52 -2.30 1.67
N LEU A 220 -3.47 -2.70 0.83
CA LEU A 220 -4.59 -1.84 0.43
C LEU A 220 -5.43 -1.44 1.64
N TRP A 221 -5.75 -2.39 2.54
CA TRP A 221 -6.58 -2.13 3.72
C TRP A 221 -5.87 -1.25 4.75
N HIS A 222 -4.57 -1.47 4.93
CA HIS A 222 -3.73 -0.59 5.75
C HIS A 222 -3.84 0.87 5.28
N THR A 223 -3.69 1.11 3.98
CA THR A 223 -3.84 2.43 3.38
C THR A 223 -5.27 2.95 3.50
N ALA A 224 -6.30 2.10 3.34
CA ALA A 224 -7.69 2.48 3.51
C ALA A 224 -8.00 2.96 4.94
N ILE A 225 -7.53 2.25 5.97
CA ILE A 225 -7.69 2.66 7.38
C ILE A 225 -7.03 4.03 7.60
N LEU A 226 -5.79 4.21 7.15
CA LEU A 226 -5.06 5.47 7.30
C LEU A 226 -5.72 6.62 6.54
N SER A 227 -6.29 6.36 5.35
CA SER A 227 -6.96 7.39 4.54
C SER A 227 -8.24 7.92 5.20
N LYS A 228 -8.94 7.11 5.99
CA LYS A 228 -10.09 7.57 6.79
C LYS A 228 -9.67 8.52 7.91
N TRP A 229 -8.48 8.33 8.47
CA TRP A 229 -7.92 9.27 9.43
C TRP A 229 -7.41 10.56 8.75
N LYS A 230 -6.62 10.41 7.69
CA LYS A 230 -6.06 11.53 6.90
C LYS A 230 -6.06 11.15 5.43
N SER A 231 -6.87 11.81 4.62
CA SER A 231 -7.06 11.52 3.19
C SER A 231 -5.76 11.56 2.37
N VAL A 232 -4.75 12.28 2.83
CA VAL A 232 -3.43 12.36 2.18
C VAL A 232 -2.77 10.97 2.05
N PHE A 233 -3.08 10.01 2.92
CA PHE A 233 -2.54 8.65 2.87
C PHE A 233 -2.95 7.88 1.61
N GLU A 234 -4.02 8.26 0.92
CA GLU A 234 -4.36 7.69 -0.40
C GLU A 234 -3.23 7.87 -1.44
N TYR A 235 -2.32 8.81 -1.19
CA TYR A 235 -1.26 9.20 -2.13
C TYR A 235 0.14 9.05 -1.54
N ILE A 236 0.30 8.42 -0.38
CA ILE A 236 1.59 8.11 0.21
C ILE A 236 1.95 6.67 -0.15
N PRO A 237 3.00 6.44 -0.97
CA PRO A 237 3.33 5.10 -1.47
C PRO A 237 4.10 4.30 -0.40
N ILE A 238 3.41 3.91 0.68
CA ILE A 238 3.96 3.10 1.78
C ILE A 238 4.51 1.78 1.24
N GLU A 239 3.85 1.20 0.25
CA GLU A 239 4.22 -0.05 -0.41
C GLU A 239 5.63 0.03 -1.03
N SER A 240 6.07 1.22 -1.45
CA SER A 240 7.43 1.38 -1.99
C SER A 240 8.52 1.24 -0.93
N GLN A 241 8.23 1.56 0.32
CA GLN A 241 9.16 1.30 1.43
C GLN A 241 9.12 -0.18 1.83
N ILE A 242 7.93 -0.80 1.85
CA ILE A 242 7.81 -2.24 2.12
C ILE A 242 8.59 -3.04 1.06
N GLU A 243 8.48 -2.69 -0.23
CA GLU A 243 9.26 -3.31 -1.31
C GLU A 243 10.76 -3.13 -1.08
N LYS A 244 11.21 -1.93 -0.76
CA LYS A 244 12.62 -1.61 -0.52
C LYS A 244 13.22 -2.36 0.66
N PHE A 245 12.44 -2.65 1.68
CA PHE A 245 12.81 -3.36 2.90
C PHE A 245 12.04 -4.68 3.05
N GLN A 246 11.84 -5.39 1.94
CA GLN A 246 11.01 -6.58 1.88
C GLN A 246 11.49 -7.72 2.79
N GLU A 247 12.80 -7.90 2.94
CA GLU A 247 13.38 -8.91 3.83
C GLU A 247 13.03 -8.60 5.29
N GLU A 248 13.20 -7.33 5.71
CA GLU A 248 12.84 -6.88 7.07
C GLU A 248 11.33 -6.98 7.33
N TYR A 249 10.50 -6.75 6.32
CA TYR A 249 9.05 -6.92 6.40
C TYR A 249 8.66 -8.36 6.74
N TYR A 250 9.20 -9.33 6.02
CA TYR A 250 8.93 -10.75 6.32
C TYR A 250 9.56 -11.21 7.63
N GLU A 251 10.74 -10.69 7.98
CA GLU A 251 11.39 -10.98 9.26
C GLU A 251 10.55 -10.43 10.43
N ALA A 252 9.98 -9.23 10.31
CA ALA A 252 9.10 -8.66 11.34
C ALA A 252 7.84 -9.52 11.55
N ILE A 253 7.20 -9.99 10.46
CA ILE A 253 6.06 -10.91 10.52
C ILE A 253 6.46 -12.21 11.23
N ALA A 254 7.56 -12.83 10.81
CA ALA A 254 8.04 -14.09 11.40
C ALA A 254 8.35 -13.95 12.91
N LYS A 255 8.99 -12.86 13.33
CA LYS A 255 9.26 -12.57 14.75
C LYS A 255 7.97 -12.41 15.55
N CYS A 256 6.95 -11.75 14.97
CA CYS A 256 5.64 -11.61 15.60
C CYS A 256 4.93 -12.97 15.74
N HIS A 257 5.00 -13.85 14.73
CA HIS A 257 4.46 -15.21 14.83
C HIS A 257 5.08 -16.01 15.99
N VAL A 258 6.39 -15.88 16.19
CA VAL A 258 7.10 -16.57 17.31
C VAL A 258 6.71 -16.00 18.68
N LYS A 259 6.52 -14.66 18.74
CA LYS A 259 6.15 -13.98 20.01
C LYS A 259 4.68 -14.05 20.35
N GLY A 260 3.81 -14.26 19.36
CA GLY A 260 2.36 -14.19 19.51
C GLY A 260 1.85 -12.77 19.77
N GLU A 261 2.57 -11.74 19.30
CA GLU A 261 2.19 -10.32 19.41
C GLU A 261 2.66 -9.50 18.22
N SER A 262 1.98 -8.39 17.89
CA SER A 262 2.25 -7.60 16.70
C SER A 262 3.20 -6.40 16.90
N THR A 263 3.77 -6.21 18.08
CA THR A 263 4.57 -5.01 18.44
C THR A 263 5.72 -4.74 17.47
N ILE A 264 6.52 -5.77 17.12
CA ILE A 264 7.68 -5.64 16.21
C ILE A 264 7.21 -5.20 14.81
N PHE A 265 6.08 -5.73 14.36
CA PHE A 265 5.51 -5.37 13.06
C PHE A 265 4.98 -3.93 13.06
N ILE A 266 4.37 -3.49 14.15
CA ILE A 266 3.94 -2.09 14.33
C ILE A 266 5.15 -1.16 14.24
N GLU A 267 6.24 -1.43 14.96
CA GLU A 267 7.47 -0.64 14.93
C GLU A 267 8.05 -0.57 13.51
N PHE A 268 8.10 -1.71 12.82
CA PHE A 268 8.54 -1.77 11.42
C PHE A 268 7.66 -0.86 10.53
N MET A 269 6.34 -1.02 10.55
CA MET A 269 5.45 -0.26 9.69
C MET A 269 5.51 1.25 9.96
N LEU A 270 5.55 1.65 11.23
CA LEU A 270 5.66 3.05 11.59
C LEU A 270 7.00 3.65 11.13
N ARG A 271 8.09 2.93 11.24
CA ARG A 271 9.39 3.34 10.70
C ARG A 271 9.33 3.56 9.19
N GLN A 272 8.68 2.65 8.43
CA GLN A 272 8.55 2.81 6.99
C GLN A 272 7.68 4.02 6.62
N ILE A 273 6.59 4.25 7.35
CA ILE A 273 5.73 5.42 7.15
C ILE A 273 6.50 6.72 7.45
N ASP A 274 7.25 6.75 8.53
CA ASP A 274 8.05 7.91 8.91
C ASP A 274 9.09 8.28 7.85
N GLN A 275 9.79 7.28 7.30
CA GLN A 275 10.80 7.44 6.24
C GLN A 275 10.18 7.94 4.92
N ILE A 276 9.07 7.36 4.46
CA ILE A 276 8.46 7.82 3.21
C ILE A 276 7.94 9.25 3.32
N LEU A 277 7.50 9.67 4.50
CA LEU A 277 7.07 11.05 4.74
C LEU A 277 8.24 12.03 4.67
N ASP A 278 9.44 11.65 5.11
CA ASP A 278 10.64 12.45 4.92
C ASP A 278 10.98 12.59 3.43
N GLU A 279 10.97 11.49 2.67
CA GLU A 279 11.22 11.51 1.23
C GLU A 279 10.22 12.44 0.50
N ILE A 280 8.94 12.36 0.83
CA ILE A 280 7.89 13.21 0.26
C ILE A 280 8.07 14.67 0.69
N SER A 281 8.41 14.93 1.95
CA SER A 281 8.64 16.29 2.45
C SER A 281 9.80 16.97 1.71
N VAL A 282 10.89 16.25 1.43
CA VAL A 282 12.00 16.73 0.61
C VAL A 282 11.54 17.05 -0.81
N GLN A 283 10.71 16.19 -1.42
CA GLN A 283 10.16 16.45 -2.77
C GLN A 283 9.24 17.68 -2.80
N ILE A 284 8.48 17.91 -1.74
CA ILE A 284 7.57 19.05 -1.62
C ILE A 284 8.37 20.33 -1.38
N VAL A 285 9.25 20.36 -0.38
CA VAL A 285 10.02 21.56 0.03
C VAL A 285 11.16 21.84 -0.93
N GLY A 286 11.88 20.81 -1.39
CA GLY A 286 12.95 20.95 -2.37
C GLY A 286 12.47 21.44 -3.73
N GLY A 287 11.23 21.12 -4.10
CA GLY A 287 10.59 21.60 -5.32
C GLY A 287 10.34 23.12 -5.32
N GLU A 288 10.04 23.74 -4.18
CA GLU A 288 9.72 25.18 -4.14
C GLU A 288 10.93 26.09 -3.98
N ALA A 289 11.91 25.68 -3.17
CA ALA A 289 13.12 26.48 -2.96
C ALA A 289 14.08 26.49 -4.16
N GLN A 290 13.94 25.54 -5.11
CA GLN A 290 14.83 25.38 -6.25
C GLN A 290 14.18 25.56 -7.62
N ILE A 291 12.86 25.77 -7.70
CA ILE A 291 12.18 26.01 -8.98
C ILE A 291 12.49 27.43 -9.44
N SER A 292 13.48 27.55 -10.34
CA SER A 292 13.78 28.83 -11.01
C SER A 292 12.61 29.22 -11.91
N GLU A 293 12.50 30.51 -12.20
CA GLU A 293 11.50 31.04 -13.14
C GLU A 293 11.57 30.34 -14.52
N TYR A 294 12.76 29.90 -14.93
CA TYR A 294 12.95 29.11 -16.15
C TYR A 294 12.21 27.76 -16.11
N ILE A 295 12.28 27.07 -14.99
CA ILE A 295 11.59 25.79 -14.81
C ILE A 295 10.08 25.99 -14.75
N LYS A 296 9.58 27.01 -14.08
CA LYS A 296 8.15 27.33 -14.03
C LYS A 296 7.60 27.52 -15.43
N ARG A 297 8.25 28.38 -16.25
CA ARG A 297 7.87 28.62 -17.64
C ARG A 297 7.90 27.35 -18.50
N LEU A 298 8.88 26.44 -18.27
CA LEU A 298 8.93 25.15 -18.96
C LEU A 298 7.71 24.29 -18.62
N LEU A 299 7.38 24.18 -17.34
CA LEU A 299 6.26 23.38 -16.87
C LEU A 299 4.90 23.93 -17.29
N GLU A 300 4.77 25.24 -17.45
CA GLU A 300 3.54 25.88 -17.94
C GLU A 300 3.23 25.54 -19.42
N VAL A 301 4.24 25.38 -20.26
CA VAL A 301 4.04 25.03 -21.68
C VAL A 301 3.96 23.53 -21.95
N MET A 302 4.22 22.69 -20.91
CA MET A 302 4.12 21.23 -21.00
C MET A 302 2.83 20.74 -20.35
N GLU A 303 2.07 19.96 -21.09
CA GLU A 303 0.96 19.16 -20.55
C GLU A 303 1.48 17.86 -19.96
N TYR A 304 0.76 17.32 -18.97
CA TYR A 304 1.13 16.05 -18.36
C TYR A 304 0.95 14.89 -19.34
N ASP A 305 1.82 13.89 -19.26
CA ASP A 305 1.82 12.68 -20.08
C ASP A 305 1.98 12.92 -21.60
N VAL A 306 2.20 14.16 -22.05
CA VAL A 306 2.47 14.48 -23.45
C VAL A 306 3.97 14.53 -23.71
N PRO A 307 4.49 13.71 -24.64
CA PRO A 307 5.92 13.70 -24.96
C PRO A 307 6.30 14.82 -25.95
N TYR A 308 7.12 15.75 -25.50
CA TYR A 308 7.61 16.88 -26.29
C TYR A 308 9.04 16.69 -26.76
N THR A 309 9.36 17.09 -27.98
CA THR A 309 10.75 17.25 -28.42
C THR A 309 11.34 18.54 -27.86
N SER A 310 12.66 18.60 -27.72
CA SER A 310 13.35 19.85 -27.33
C SER A 310 13.01 21.02 -28.25
N GLN A 311 12.79 20.76 -29.55
CA GLN A 311 12.48 21.79 -30.52
C GLN A 311 11.10 22.39 -30.27
N ILE A 312 10.08 21.56 -30.06
CA ILE A 312 8.70 22.01 -29.75
C ILE A 312 8.68 22.85 -28.46
N LEU A 313 9.41 22.40 -27.42
CA LEU A 313 9.49 23.13 -26.17
C LEU A 313 10.17 24.49 -26.33
N MET A 314 11.26 24.54 -27.10
CA MET A 314 11.93 25.80 -27.41
C MET A 314 11.04 26.76 -28.18
N GLU A 315 10.29 26.28 -29.17
CA GLU A 315 9.32 27.07 -29.95
C GLU A 315 8.24 27.64 -29.03
N LYS A 316 7.62 26.83 -28.20
CA LYS A 316 6.61 27.27 -27.20
C LYS A 316 7.14 28.32 -26.24
N LEU A 317 8.43 28.24 -25.85
CA LEU A 317 9.09 29.18 -24.96
C LEU A 317 9.69 30.39 -25.66
N GLY A 318 9.69 30.46 -26.99
CA GLY A 318 10.30 31.53 -27.78
C GLY A 318 11.83 31.55 -27.72
N LEU A 319 12.48 30.39 -27.53
CA LEU A 319 13.93 30.27 -27.30
C LEU A 319 14.66 29.90 -28.59
N LYS A 320 15.83 30.54 -28.85
CA LYS A 320 16.69 30.27 -30.00
C LYS A 320 17.93 29.46 -29.63
N SER A 321 18.41 29.54 -28.38
CA SER A 321 19.65 28.87 -27.96
C SER A 321 19.37 27.49 -27.38
N LYS A 322 19.81 26.42 -28.07
CA LYS A 322 19.71 25.04 -27.58
C LYS A 322 20.50 24.82 -26.27
N GLU A 323 21.69 25.41 -26.20
CA GLU A 323 22.56 25.29 -25.04
C GLU A 323 21.96 25.98 -23.80
N GLY A 324 21.46 27.20 -23.98
CA GLY A 324 20.74 27.94 -22.94
C GLY A 324 19.50 27.22 -22.47
N PHE A 325 18.71 26.63 -23.39
CA PHE A 325 17.54 25.83 -23.06
C PHE A 325 17.91 24.58 -22.26
N ARG A 326 18.92 23.83 -22.68
CA ARG A 326 19.39 22.66 -21.96
C ARG A 326 19.87 23.01 -20.55
N ARG A 327 20.73 24.03 -20.42
CA ARG A 327 21.35 24.41 -19.14
C ARG A 327 20.38 25.00 -18.14
N ASN A 328 19.46 25.87 -18.57
CA ASN A 328 18.62 26.64 -17.67
C ASN A 328 17.23 26.01 -17.46
N TYR A 329 16.73 25.19 -18.39
CA TYR A 329 15.40 24.61 -18.37
C TYR A 329 15.43 23.09 -18.19
N LEU A 330 16.00 22.33 -19.16
CA LEU A 330 15.90 20.89 -19.17
C LEU A 330 16.70 20.22 -18.04
N CYS A 331 18.01 20.48 -17.95
CA CYS A 331 18.85 19.82 -16.96
C CYS A 331 18.43 20.09 -15.51
N PRO A 332 18.07 21.34 -15.13
CA PRO A 332 17.55 21.58 -13.78
C PRO A 332 16.21 20.90 -13.54
N ALA A 333 15.28 20.90 -14.51
CA ALA A 333 14.00 20.24 -14.38
C ALA A 333 14.12 18.70 -14.28
N GLU A 334 15.07 18.08 -15.01
CA GLU A 334 15.41 16.67 -14.88
C GLU A 334 15.99 16.33 -13.51
N LYS A 335 16.93 17.15 -13.00
CA LYS A 335 17.53 16.95 -11.67
C LYS A 335 16.50 17.01 -10.53
N LEU A 336 15.46 17.82 -10.71
CA LEU A 336 14.35 17.93 -9.78
C LEU A 336 13.24 16.90 -10.04
N ASN A 337 13.45 15.95 -10.97
CA ASN A 337 12.46 14.96 -11.37
C ASN A 337 11.10 15.56 -11.79
N LEU A 338 11.09 16.79 -12.32
CA LEU A 338 9.89 17.47 -12.80
C LEU A 338 9.58 17.15 -14.27
N ILE A 339 10.56 16.63 -14.98
CA ILE A 339 10.45 16.07 -16.33
C ILE A 339 11.30 14.80 -16.44
N GLN A 340 10.90 13.88 -17.30
CA GLN A 340 11.69 12.68 -17.59
C GLN A 340 11.91 12.49 -19.09
N LYS A 341 13.02 11.80 -19.42
CA LYS A 341 13.33 11.37 -20.79
C LYS A 341 12.52 10.15 -21.15
N THR A 342 12.03 10.08 -22.39
CA THR A 342 11.34 8.88 -22.91
C THR A 342 12.31 7.75 -23.27
N ILE A 343 13.61 8.06 -23.48
CA ILE A 343 14.67 7.10 -23.80
C ILE A 343 15.87 7.42 -22.90
N PRO A 344 15.83 7.09 -21.61
CA PRO A 344 16.89 7.44 -20.65
C PRO A 344 18.23 6.79 -20.99
N ASP A 345 18.23 5.56 -21.51
CA ASP A 345 19.43 4.80 -21.85
C ASP A 345 20.18 5.37 -23.08
N LYS A 346 19.52 6.19 -23.90
CA LYS A 346 20.09 6.87 -25.05
C LYS A 346 19.78 8.37 -25.03
N PRO A 347 20.36 9.13 -24.10
CA PRO A 347 20.00 10.53 -23.84
C PRO A 347 20.19 11.46 -25.04
N ASN A 348 21.07 11.10 -25.98
CA ASN A 348 21.34 11.87 -27.19
C ASN A 348 20.59 11.35 -28.44
N SER A 349 19.61 10.45 -28.26
CA SER A 349 18.79 9.94 -29.36
C SER A 349 18.05 11.09 -30.07
N ARG A 350 18.00 11.04 -31.42
CA ARG A 350 17.18 11.97 -32.24
C ARG A 350 15.68 11.87 -31.91
N ASN A 351 15.24 10.71 -31.37
CA ASN A 351 13.87 10.45 -30.97
C ASN A 351 13.61 10.77 -29.50
N GLN A 352 14.60 11.35 -28.79
CA GLN A 352 14.44 11.73 -27.39
C GLN A 352 13.30 12.73 -27.24
N ARG A 353 12.38 12.45 -26.32
CA ARG A 353 11.30 13.36 -25.90
C ARG A 353 11.33 13.53 -24.39
N TYR A 354 10.66 14.55 -23.93
CA TYR A 354 10.54 14.90 -22.51
C TYR A 354 9.07 14.90 -22.13
N ILE A 355 8.77 14.31 -21.00
CA ILE A 355 7.41 14.24 -20.44
C ILE A 355 7.45 14.95 -19.10
N LYS A 356 6.44 15.77 -18.82
CA LYS A 356 6.22 16.39 -17.52
C LYS A 356 5.78 15.29 -16.55
N THR A 357 6.46 15.16 -15.38
CA THR A 357 6.23 14.11 -14.38
C THR A 357 5.42 14.62 -13.22
#